data_d18651c9141e0af831020073b8d105ee
#
_entry.id   d18651c9141e0af831020073b8d105ee
#
_cell.length_a   1.000
_cell.length_b   1.000
_cell.length_c   1.000
_cell.angle_alpha   90.00
_cell.angle_beta   90.00
_cell.angle_gamma   90.00
#
_symmetry.space_group_name_H-M   'P 1'
#
loop_
_entity.id
_entity.type
_entity.pdbx_description
1 polymer ?
#
loop_
_entity_poly.entity_id
_entity_poly.type
_entity_poly.pdbx_seq_one_letter_code
_entity_poly.pdbx_strand_id
1 'polypeptide(L)' 'MNMDHYAYRVTWSAEDHAHVGLCAEFPSLSFLAEAPEDALNGIRAVVAQVVADMREQGEPYPEPAQ' A
#
# COMPACT_ATOMS: atom_id res chain seq x y z
N MET A 1 -7.31 12.53 -7.82
CA MET A 1 -6.29 11.51 -7.95
C MET A 1 -6.85 10.11 -7.71
N ASN A 2 -6.48 9.17 -8.54
CA ASN A 2 -6.98 7.79 -8.43
C ASN A 2 -5.89 6.89 -7.84
N MET A 3 -6.08 6.46 -6.59
CA MET A 3 -5.11 5.61 -5.90
C MET A 3 -4.99 4.22 -6.51
N ASP A 4 -5.93 3.83 -7.35
CA ASP A 4 -5.84 2.55 -8.06
C ASP A 4 -4.69 2.55 -9.08
N HIS A 5 -4.16 3.73 -9.42
CA HIS A 5 -3.03 3.85 -10.33
C HIS A 5 -1.68 3.66 -9.64
N TYR A 6 -1.65 3.58 -8.32
CA TYR A 6 -0.42 3.25 -7.61
C TYR A 6 0.00 1.82 -7.90
N ALA A 7 1.31 1.58 -7.83
CA ALA A 7 1.87 0.25 -8.13
C ALA A 7 1.93 -0.60 -6.86
N TYR A 8 0.96 -1.47 -6.72
CA TYR A 8 0.90 -2.41 -5.59
C TYR A 8 1.52 -3.75 -5.98
N ARG A 9 2.09 -4.43 -5.01
CA ARG A 9 2.55 -5.80 -5.22
C ARG A 9 2.43 -6.59 -3.94
N VAL A 10 2.38 -7.91 -4.09
CA VAL A 10 2.33 -8.83 -2.95
C VAL A 10 3.48 -9.81 -3.12
N THR A 11 4.21 -10.06 -2.04
CA THR A 11 5.30 -11.03 -2.03
C THR A 11 5.17 -11.92 -0.79
N TRP A 12 5.81 -13.08 -0.84
CA TRP A 12 5.83 -14.01 0.28
C TRP A 12 7.00 -13.68 1.21
N SER A 13 6.73 -13.63 2.51
CA SER A 13 7.77 -13.46 3.51
C SER A 13 7.91 -14.77 4.31
N ALA A 14 8.98 -15.50 4.09
CA ALA A 14 9.23 -16.73 4.81
C ALA A 14 9.48 -16.47 6.30
N GLU A 15 10.09 -15.33 6.61
CA GLU A 15 10.38 -14.92 7.98
C GLU A 15 9.10 -14.75 8.79
N ASP A 16 8.10 -14.14 8.18
CA ASP A 16 6.84 -13.83 8.84
C ASP A 16 5.76 -14.87 8.61
N HIS A 17 6.03 -15.86 7.76
CA HIS A 17 5.03 -16.85 7.32
C HIS A 17 3.76 -16.16 6.84
N ALA A 18 3.92 -15.11 6.06
CA ALA A 18 2.79 -14.31 5.61
C ALA A 18 3.08 -13.69 4.25
N HIS A 19 2.03 -13.26 3.59
CA HIS A 19 2.15 -12.46 2.38
C HIS A 19 2.26 -10.99 2.80
N VAL A 20 3.09 -10.24 2.08
CA VAL A 20 3.31 -8.83 2.38
C VAL A 20 2.83 -7.99 1.20
N GLY A 21 1.91 -7.07 1.47
CA GLY A 21 1.46 -6.10 0.49
C GLY A 21 2.35 -4.86 0.55
N LEU A 22 2.74 -4.37 -0.61
CA LEU A 22 3.66 -3.23 -0.74
C LEU A 22 3.15 -2.26 -1.79
N CYS A 23 3.60 -1.02 -1.69
CA CYS A 23 3.27 0.01 -2.66
C CYS A 23 4.54 0.77 -3.04
N ALA A 24 4.83 0.85 -4.34
CA ALA A 24 6.07 1.49 -4.82
C ALA A 24 6.15 2.96 -4.42
N GLU A 25 5.03 3.66 -4.44
CA GLU A 25 4.99 5.09 -4.11
C GLU A 25 5.15 5.36 -2.61
N PHE A 26 4.93 4.34 -1.78
CA PHE A 26 5.07 4.44 -0.32
C PHE A 26 5.93 3.29 0.19
N PRO A 27 7.25 3.33 -0.06
CA PRO A 27 8.12 2.18 0.23
C PRO A 27 8.23 1.83 1.72
N SER A 28 7.86 2.74 2.60
CA SER A 28 7.89 2.47 4.04
C SER A 28 6.64 1.77 4.56
N LEU A 29 5.59 1.67 3.73
CA LEU A 29 4.34 1.03 4.13
C LEU A 29 4.30 -0.42 3.72
N SER A 30 3.74 -1.27 4.57
CA SER A 30 3.54 -2.67 4.26
C SER A 30 2.34 -3.19 5.04
N PHE A 31 1.79 -4.31 4.58
CA PHE A 31 0.68 -4.96 5.27
C PHE A 31 0.82 -6.46 5.14
N LEU A 32 0.84 -7.16 6.28
CA LEU A 32 1.01 -8.61 6.31
C LEU A 32 -0.34 -9.29 6.48
N ALA A 33 -0.54 -10.37 5.73
CA ALA A 33 -1.75 -11.17 5.83
C ALA A 33 -1.46 -12.62 5.42
N GLU A 34 -2.30 -13.54 5.87
CA GLU A 34 -2.10 -14.96 5.56
C GLU A 34 -2.38 -15.27 4.10
N ALA A 35 -3.35 -14.58 3.51
CA ALA A 35 -3.71 -14.78 2.11
C ALA A 35 -3.21 -13.61 1.25
N PRO A 36 -2.77 -13.88 0.01
CA PRO A 36 -2.28 -12.81 -0.86
C PRO A 36 -3.34 -11.76 -1.19
N GLU A 37 -4.60 -12.16 -1.35
CA GLU A 37 -5.69 -11.21 -1.61
C GLU A 37 -5.87 -10.26 -0.44
N ASP A 38 -5.75 -10.77 0.78
CA ASP A 38 -5.89 -9.95 1.98
C ASP A 38 -4.73 -8.98 2.13
N ALA A 39 -3.52 -9.42 1.74
CA ALA A 39 -2.35 -8.54 1.75
C ALA A 39 -2.53 -7.39 0.76
N LEU A 40 -3.05 -7.69 -0.42
CA LEU A 40 -3.31 -6.64 -1.42
C LEU A 40 -4.38 -5.67 -0.95
N ASN A 41 -5.49 -6.18 -0.47
CA ASN A 41 -6.57 -5.33 0.03
C ASN A 41 -6.12 -4.51 1.22
N GLY A 42 -5.31 -5.10 2.09
CA GLY A 42 -4.79 -4.41 3.27
C GLY A 42 -3.86 -3.25 2.92
N ILE A 43 -2.91 -3.48 2.00
CA ILE A 43 -1.99 -2.39 1.63
C ILE A 43 -2.74 -1.27 0.91
N ARG A 44 -3.74 -1.60 0.10
CA ARG A 44 -4.55 -0.58 -0.55
C ARG A 44 -5.29 0.27 0.48
N ALA A 45 -5.81 -0.35 1.53
CA ALA A 45 -6.51 0.36 2.60
C ALA A 45 -5.55 1.27 3.38
N VAL A 46 -4.36 0.77 3.69
CA VAL A 46 -3.34 1.56 4.38
C VAL A 46 -2.95 2.80 3.57
N VAL A 47 -2.70 2.61 2.28
CA VAL A 47 -2.33 3.71 1.40
C VAL A 47 -3.46 4.73 1.29
N ALA A 48 -4.70 4.25 1.16
CA ALA A 48 -5.86 5.13 1.09
C ALA A 48 -5.97 6.01 2.34
N GLN A 49 -5.74 5.43 3.52
CA GLN A 49 -5.79 6.17 4.77
C GLN A 49 -4.68 7.21 4.85
N VAL A 50 -3.46 6.83 4.46
CA VAL A 50 -2.33 7.74 4.48
C VAL A 50 -2.54 8.91 3.51
N VAL A 51 -3.00 8.62 2.30
CA VAL A 51 -3.27 9.67 1.30
C VAL A 51 -4.37 10.62 1.79
N ALA A 52 -5.42 10.06 2.39
CA ALA A 52 -6.51 10.89 2.92
C ALA A 52 -6.00 11.83 4.00
N ASP A 53 -5.14 11.33 4.90
CA ASP A 53 -4.55 12.16 5.96
C ASP A 53 -3.66 13.25 5.39
N MET A 54 -2.85 12.92 4.39
CA MET A 54 -1.96 13.90 3.75
C MET A 54 -2.77 15.00 3.06
N ARG A 55 -3.84 14.62 2.38
CA ARG A 55 -4.72 15.60 1.71
C ARG A 55 -5.38 16.54 2.71
N GLU A 56 -5.83 15.99 3.84
CA GLU A 56 -6.47 16.76 4.89
C GLU A 56 -5.53 17.82 5.48
N GLN A 57 -4.25 17.46 5.61
CA GLN A 57 -3.25 18.35 6.18
C GLN A 57 -2.57 19.24 5.14
N GLY A 58 -2.96 19.12 3.88
CA GLY A 58 -2.37 19.90 2.81
C GLY A 58 -0.98 19.47 2.42
N GLU A 59 -0.56 18.25 2.81
CA GLU A 59 0.75 17.72 2.46
C GLU A 59 0.74 17.13 1.05
N PRO A 60 1.83 17.30 0.30
CA PRO A 60 1.92 16.68 -1.02
C PRO A 60 2.06 15.16 -0.88
N TYR A 61 1.40 14.42 -1.76
CA TYR A 61 1.51 12.97 -1.80
C TYR A 61 1.96 12.54 -3.19
N PRO A 62 2.58 11.34 -3.29
CA PRO A 62 3.15 10.90 -4.58
C PRO A 62 2.10 10.76 -5.67
N GLU A 63 2.50 11.11 -6.89
CA GLU A 63 1.70 10.84 -8.07
C GLU A 63 1.90 9.38 -8.46
N PRO A 64 0.86 8.73 -9.01
CA PRO A 64 1.06 7.37 -9.56
C PRO A 64 2.13 7.38 -10.64
N ALA A 65 2.85 6.27 -10.73
CA ALA A 65 3.93 6.12 -11.72
C ALA A 65 3.42 6.07 -13.16
N GLN A 66 2.13 5.86 -13.34
CA GLN A 66 1.50 5.77 -14.67
C GLN A 66 0.69 6.99 -14.95
#